data_127b808595774cd941fc7e61b5813834
#
_entry.id   127b808595774cd941fc7e61b5813834
#
_cell.length_a   1.000
_cell.length_b   1.000
_cell.length_c   1.000
_cell.angle_alpha   90.00
_cell.angle_beta   90.00
_cell.angle_gamma   90.00
#
_symmetry.space_group_name_H-M   'P 1'
#
loop_
_entity.id
_entity.type
_entity.pdbx_description
1 polymer ?
#
loop_
_entity_poly.entity_id
_entity_poly.type
_entity_poly.pdbx_seq_one_letter_code
_entity_poly.pdbx_strand_id
1 'polypeptide(L)'
;MTRRSAIRNAGKAVAFAGLSLKAPQASAQSVYGKRQVTALALTGDRYHNIDYVRTALGKTLVKDLGISIDFTDELSLLTAPNLKQYKLLIMLRDGMIWPGGYEGPGGRGAVVSDPPINKFDQTPVYWMTVEQGKAVKEFVQNGGGALFYHNVTYISPQNQEFRDVLGAVTREHPPLRPFKVKIVNKEHPITRGVNDFVVTDEQHFVKYEKDPKYILMESVNEDGLTWRDAGTSSVAGWAYDYGKGRVCYLAPGHVITALWNPEYEKIQRNAVKWALREI
;
A
#
# COMPACT_ATOMS: atom_id res chain seq x y z
N MET A 1 61.97 -44.78 -3.25
CA MET A 1 62.75 -43.68 -3.82
C MET A 1 61.85 -42.70 -4.51
N THR A 2 61.72 -41.53 -3.94
CA THR A 2 60.81 -40.47 -4.27
C THR A 2 61.40 -39.56 -5.39
N ARG A 3 60.61 -39.24 -6.41
CA ARG A 3 60.95 -38.13 -7.30
C ARG A 3 59.83 -37.10 -7.24
N ARG A 4 60.11 -35.99 -6.57
CA ARG A 4 59.35 -34.74 -6.66
C ARG A 4 59.85 -34.00 -7.88
N SER A 5 58.95 -33.71 -8.85
CA SER A 5 59.18 -32.69 -9.91
C SER A 5 58.45 -31.42 -9.57
N ALA A 6 59.17 -30.35 -9.39
CA ALA A 6 58.64 -29.02 -9.18
C ALA A 6 58.24 -28.42 -10.56
N ILE A 7 56.95 -28.07 -10.69
CA ILE A 7 56.48 -27.28 -11.81
C ILE A 7 56.49 -25.82 -11.37
N ARG A 8 57.36 -24.99 -11.95
CA ARG A 8 57.33 -23.55 -11.82
C ARG A 8 56.27 -23.02 -12.79
N ASN A 9 55.18 -22.51 -12.28
CA ASN A 9 54.24 -21.73 -13.08
C ASN A 9 54.65 -20.27 -13.04
N ALA A 10 55.04 -19.75 -14.20
CA ALA A 10 55.22 -18.34 -14.45
C ALA A 10 53.81 -17.71 -14.63
N GLY A 11 53.36 -16.95 -13.63
CA GLY A 11 52.12 -16.22 -13.73
C GLY A 11 52.28 -15.02 -14.70
N LYS A 12 51.57 -15.04 -15.82
CA LYS A 12 51.35 -13.85 -16.64
C LYS A 12 50.14 -13.12 -16.05
N ALA A 13 50.39 -11.99 -15.45
CA ALA A 13 49.31 -11.07 -15.05
C ALA A 13 48.66 -10.49 -16.33
N VAL A 14 47.43 -10.87 -16.58
CA VAL A 14 46.58 -10.22 -17.60
C VAL A 14 45.87 -9.06 -16.91
N ALA A 15 46.26 -7.84 -17.25
CA ALA A 15 45.57 -6.64 -16.86
C ALA A 15 44.18 -6.60 -17.57
N PHE A 16 43.11 -6.83 -16.84
CA PHE A 16 41.77 -6.52 -17.35
C PHE A 16 41.57 -5.01 -17.31
N ALA A 17 41.63 -4.37 -18.49
CA ALA A 17 41.13 -3.02 -18.64
C ALA A 17 39.63 -3.05 -18.41
N GLY A 18 39.19 -2.44 -17.31
CA GLY A 18 37.79 -2.33 -16.97
C GLY A 18 37.06 -1.44 -17.97
N LEU A 19 36.40 -2.04 -18.96
CA LEU A 19 35.37 -1.39 -19.74
C LEU A 19 34.17 -1.22 -18.82
N SER A 20 34.02 -0.02 -18.24
CA SER A 20 32.79 0.42 -17.59
C SER A 20 31.70 0.52 -18.66
N LEU A 21 30.98 -0.56 -18.89
CA LEU A 21 29.73 -0.54 -19.63
C LEU A 21 28.72 0.19 -18.74
N LYS A 22 28.54 1.48 -18.98
CA LYS A 22 27.33 2.17 -18.53
C LYS A 22 26.17 1.41 -19.17
N ALA A 23 25.47 0.60 -18.35
CA ALA A 23 24.19 0.05 -18.77
C ALA A 23 23.32 1.23 -19.23
N PRO A 24 22.70 1.18 -20.42
CA PRO A 24 21.74 2.19 -20.79
C PRO A 24 20.65 2.14 -19.72
N GLN A 25 20.40 3.27 -19.05
CA GLN A 25 19.14 3.45 -18.33
C GLN A 25 18.05 3.37 -19.40
N ALA A 26 17.50 2.18 -19.58
CA ALA A 26 16.26 2.01 -20.29
C ALA A 26 15.22 2.75 -19.47
N SER A 27 14.90 3.99 -19.85
CA SER A 27 13.62 4.57 -19.50
C SER A 27 12.60 3.53 -19.94
N ALA A 28 11.81 3.01 -19.01
CA ALA A 28 10.68 2.16 -19.33
C ALA A 28 9.70 3.01 -20.15
N GLN A 29 9.96 3.13 -21.45
CA GLN A 29 8.97 3.63 -22.39
C GLN A 29 7.86 2.58 -22.41
N SER A 30 6.69 3.00 -21.91
CA SER A 30 5.47 2.23 -22.00
C SER A 30 5.36 1.58 -23.40
N VAL A 31 5.24 0.27 -23.43
CA VAL A 31 5.00 -0.52 -24.67
C VAL A 31 3.69 -0.08 -25.36
N TYR A 32 2.87 0.71 -24.70
CA TYR A 32 1.54 1.16 -25.12
C TYR A 32 1.51 2.66 -25.44
N GLY A 33 2.44 3.20 -26.23
CA GLY A 33 2.38 4.59 -26.70
C GLY A 33 2.21 5.64 -25.56
N LYS A 34 2.11 6.93 -25.88
CA LYS A 34 2.01 8.06 -24.93
C LYS A 34 0.64 8.12 -24.20
N ARG A 35 0.12 7.02 -23.66
CA ARG A 35 -1.07 7.04 -22.82
C ARG A 35 -0.65 7.57 -21.44
N GLN A 36 -1.14 8.76 -21.08
CA GLN A 36 -0.92 9.28 -19.74
C GLN A 36 -1.63 8.38 -18.74
N VAL A 37 -0.86 7.64 -17.94
CA VAL A 37 -1.40 6.78 -16.89
C VAL A 37 -1.91 7.68 -15.76
N THR A 38 -3.14 7.45 -15.30
CA THR A 38 -3.79 8.30 -14.30
C THR A 38 -3.20 8.09 -12.91
N ALA A 39 -2.95 6.84 -12.52
CA ALA A 39 -2.56 6.49 -11.16
C ALA A 39 -1.35 5.58 -11.09
N LEU A 40 -0.51 5.79 -10.08
CA LEU A 40 0.42 4.79 -9.55
C LEU A 40 -0.26 4.08 -8.38
N ALA A 41 -0.30 2.75 -8.39
CA ALA A 41 -0.80 1.95 -7.28
C ALA A 41 0.33 1.13 -6.65
N LEU A 42 0.82 1.55 -5.49
CA LEU A 42 1.78 0.80 -4.68
C LEU A 42 1.02 -0.19 -3.81
N THR A 43 1.11 -1.47 -4.14
CA THR A 43 0.31 -2.55 -3.54
C THR A 43 1.14 -3.81 -3.33
N GLY A 44 0.63 -4.70 -2.49
CA GLY A 44 1.29 -5.97 -2.25
C GLY A 44 2.28 -5.93 -1.09
N ASP A 45 2.10 -6.84 -0.16
CA ASP A 45 2.99 -7.07 0.98
C ASP A 45 2.84 -8.53 1.46
N ARG A 46 3.45 -8.85 2.60
CA ARG A 46 3.40 -10.19 3.18
C ARG A 46 1.97 -10.73 3.39
N TYR A 47 1.04 -9.86 3.77
CA TYR A 47 -0.32 -10.22 4.19
C TYR A 47 -1.36 -9.94 3.10
N HIS A 48 -1.02 -9.03 2.18
CA HIS A 48 -1.89 -8.53 1.13
C HIS A 48 -1.27 -8.79 -0.23
N ASN A 49 -1.59 -9.96 -0.81
CA ASN A 49 -1.04 -10.36 -2.10
C ASN A 49 -1.46 -9.40 -3.21
N ILE A 50 -0.49 -8.94 -4.01
CA ILE A 50 -0.71 -7.98 -5.10
C ILE A 50 -1.73 -8.49 -6.12
N ASP A 51 -1.84 -9.79 -6.34
CA ASP A 51 -2.73 -10.35 -7.38
C ASP A 51 -4.20 -10.10 -7.05
N TYR A 52 -4.65 -10.36 -5.80
CA TYR A 52 -6.04 -10.08 -5.47
C TYR A 52 -6.32 -8.58 -5.40
N VAL A 53 -5.38 -7.78 -4.91
CA VAL A 53 -5.52 -6.31 -4.85
C VAL A 53 -5.66 -5.75 -6.27
N ARG A 54 -4.77 -6.16 -7.17
CA ARG A 54 -4.83 -5.77 -8.59
C ARG A 54 -6.13 -6.21 -9.25
N THR A 55 -6.57 -7.44 -8.96
CA THR A 55 -7.84 -7.97 -9.48
C THR A 55 -9.03 -7.15 -8.97
N ALA A 56 -9.06 -6.83 -7.68
CA ALA A 56 -10.14 -6.07 -7.08
C ALA A 56 -10.21 -4.64 -7.62
N LEU A 57 -9.11 -3.90 -7.54
CA LEU A 57 -9.04 -2.52 -8.00
C LEU A 57 -9.13 -2.43 -9.53
N GLY A 58 -8.61 -3.44 -10.25
CA GLY A 58 -8.74 -3.57 -11.69
C GLY A 58 -10.20 -3.64 -12.15
N LYS A 59 -11.04 -4.41 -11.46
CA LYS A 59 -12.49 -4.43 -11.72
C LYS A 59 -13.10 -3.05 -11.43
N THR A 60 -12.96 -2.56 -10.22
CA THR A 60 -13.69 -1.38 -9.73
C THR A 60 -13.21 -0.08 -10.35
N LEU A 61 -11.90 0.09 -10.54
CA LEU A 61 -11.32 1.37 -10.96
C LEU A 61 -10.89 1.39 -12.43
N VAL A 62 -10.35 0.27 -12.96
CA VAL A 62 -9.93 0.24 -14.36
C VAL A 62 -11.12 -0.08 -15.27
N LYS A 63 -11.83 -1.19 -14.99
CA LYS A 63 -12.94 -1.65 -15.87
C LYS A 63 -14.18 -0.79 -15.70
N ASP A 64 -14.62 -0.56 -14.46
CA ASP A 64 -15.92 0.08 -14.20
C ASP A 64 -15.83 1.62 -14.20
N LEU A 65 -14.68 2.19 -13.78
CA LEU A 65 -14.47 3.64 -13.77
C LEU A 65 -13.69 4.15 -14.98
N GLY A 66 -12.84 3.33 -15.58
CA GLY A 66 -12.12 3.68 -16.82
C GLY A 66 -10.79 4.40 -16.62
N ILE A 67 -10.24 4.48 -15.41
CA ILE A 67 -8.90 5.04 -15.20
C ILE A 67 -7.80 4.04 -15.56
N SER A 68 -6.62 4.56 -15.93
CA SER A 68 -5.43 3.72 -16.13
C SER A 68 -4.57 3.72 -14.86
N ILE A 69 -4.08 2.55 -14.49
CA ILE A 69 -3.32 2.34 -13.25
C ILE A 69 -2.05 1.54 -13.56
N ASP A 70 -0.89 2.05 -13.14
CA ASP A 70 0.35 1.29 -13.04
C ASP A 70 0.41 0.63 -11.66
N PHE A 71 0.23 -0.68 -11.60
CA PHE A 71 0.35 -1.45 -10.37
C PHE A 71 1.79 -1.88 -10.15
N THR A 72 2.30 -1.66 -8.94
CA THR A 72 3.67 -2.01 -8.56
C THR A 72 3.77 -2.39 -7.08
N ASP A 73 4.73 -3.24 -6.75
CA ASP A 73 5.22 -3.49 -5.39
C ASP A 73 6.63 -2.92 -5.17
N GLU A 74 7.19 -2.26 -6.19
CA GLU A 74 8.52 -1.69 -6.19
C GLU A 74 8.57 -0.37 -5.38
N LEU A 75 9.15 -0.44 -4.20
CA LEU A 75 9.22 0.67 -3.23
C LEU A 75 10.07 1.83 -3.71
N SER A 76 11.08 1.57 -4.54
CA SER A 76 11.99 2.58 -5.08
C SER A 76 11.31 3.56 -6.04
N LEU A 77 10.12 3.22 -6.55
CA LEU A 77 9.32 4.10 -7.40
C LEU A 77 8.61 5.22 -6.61
N LEU A 78 8.55 5.14 -5.29
CA LEU A 78 7.92 6.19 -4.46
C LEU A 78 8.88 7.38 -4.29
N THR A 79 9.07 8.12 -5.37
CA THR A 79 9.95 9.30 -5.44
C THR A 79 9.22 10.50 -6.05
N ALA A 80 9.63 11.71 -5.68
CA ALA A 80 9.00 12.93 -6.20
C ALA A 80 9.07 13.04 -7.75
N PRO A 81 10.18 12.72 -8.43
CA PRO A 81 10.23 12.73 -9.89
C PRO A 81 9.26 11.74 -10.54
N ASN A 82 9.11 10.54 -9.95
CA ASN A 82 8.20 9.53 -10.49
C ASN A 82 6.74 9.89 -10.23
N LEU A 83 6.39 10.33 -9.03
CA LEU A 83 5.02 10.72 -8.67
C LEU A 83 4.47 11.86 -9.52
N LYS A 84 5.32 12.79 -9.99
CA LYS A 84 4.92 13.89 -10.89
C LYS A 84 4.32 13.42 -12.22
N GLN A 85 4.52 12.17 -12.59
CA GLN A 85 3.98 11.60 -13.84
C GLN A 85 2.50 11.19 -13.69
N TYR A 86 1.98 11.15 -12.46
CA TYR A 86 0.64 10.67 -12.14
C TYR A 86 -0.22 11.80 -11.56
N LYS A 87 -1.53 11.60 -11.61
CA LYS A 87 -2.53 12.48 -10.96
C LYS A 87 -3.00 11.91 -9.63
N LEU A 88 -2.87 10.60 -9.43
CA LEU A 88 -3.37 9.87 -8.27
C LEU A 88 -2.31 8.88 -7.78
N LEU A 89 -2.09 8.86 -6.48
CA LEU A 89 -1.37 7.80 -5.78
C LEU A 89 -2.38 6.93 -5.04
N ILE A 90 -2.37 5.63 -5.32
CA ILE A 90 -3.14 4.62 -4.59
C ILE A 90 -2.17 3.78 -3.76
N MET A 91 -2.49 3.53 -2.50
CA MET A 91 -1.67 2.64 -1.67
C MET A 91 -2.54 1.67 -0.89
N LEU A 92 -2.21 0.37 -1.00
CA LEU A 92 -2.68 -0.73 -0.17
C LEU A 92 -1.47 -1.60 0.14
N ARG A 93 -0.74 -1.24 1.19
CA ARG A 93 0.51 -1.87 1.57
C ARG A 93 0.84 -1.59 3.02
N ASP A 94 1.32 -2.62 3.72
CA ASP A 94 1.86 -2.54 5.08
C ASP A 94 3.14 -1.68 5.16
N GLY A 95 3.42 -1.16 6.35
CA GLY A 95 4.65 -0.40 6.65
C GLY A 95 5.91 -1.25 6.79
N MET A 96 5.79 -2.57 6.75
CA MET A 96 6.89 -3.48 7.06
C MET A 96 7.28 -4.36 5.87
N ILE A 97 8.56 -4.70 5.81
CA ILE A 97 9.14 -5.74 4.95
C ILE A 97 10.02 -6.67 5.78
N TRP A 98 10.27 -7.86 5.26
CA TRP A 98 11.10 -8.89 5.90
C TRP A 98 12.28 -9.24 4.98
N PRO A 99 13.42 -8.51 5.04
CA PRO A 99 14.56 -8.73 4.14
C PRO A 99 15.18 -10.12 4.26
N GLY A 100 15.14 -10.71 5.47
CA GLY A 100 15.61 -12.08 5.71
C GLY A 100 14.62 -13.17 5.29
N GLY A 101 13.45 -12.78 4.74
CA GLY A 101 12.38 -13.71 4.39
C GLY A 101 11.40 -13.98 5.53
N TYR A 102 10.45 -14.87 5.29
CA TYR A 102 9.44 -15.29 6.27
C TYR A 102 8.98 -16.73 6.00
N GLU A 103 8.60 -17.41 7.06
CA GLU A 103 8.04 -18.76 6.96
C GLU A 103 6.61 -18.68 6.47
N GLY A 104 6.34 -19.11 5.24
CA GLY A 104 5.04 -19.36 4.65
C GLY A 104 3.91 -18.37 4.94
N PRO A 105 2.72 -18.56 4.38
CA PRO A 105 1.54 -17.73 4.66
C PRO A 105 1.12 -17.86 6.13
N GLY A 106 1.10 -16.74 6.85
CA GLY A 106 0.69 -16.71 8.26
C GLY A 106 1.78 -16.95 9.29
N GLY A 107 3.05 -17.09 8.89
CA GLY A 107 4.21 -17.11 9.80
C GLY A 107 4.26 -18.28 10.81
N ARG A 108 3.51 -19.34 10.58
CA ARG A 108 3.45 -20.53 11.46
C ARG A 108 3.85 -21.84 10.78
N GLY A 109 4.24 -21.79 9.51
CA GLY A 109 4.74 -22.96 8.79
C GLY A 109 6.23 -23.12 9.02
N ALA A 110 6.68 -24.30 9.44
CA ALA A 110 8.09 -24.64 9.35
C ALA A 110 8.48 -24.63 7.87
N VAL A 111 9.56 -23.93 7.54
CA VAL A 111 10.21 -24.15 6.25
C VAL A 111 10.76 -25.55 6.25
N VAL A 112 10.18 -26.41 5.42
CA VAL A 112 10.69 -27.76 5.22
C VAL A 112 11.73 -27.70 4.12
N SER A 113 12.97 -28.00 4.47
CA SER A 113 14.06 -28.09 3.50
C SER A 113 14.89 -29.34 3.74
N ASP A 114 15.43 -29.90 2.68
CA ASP A 114 16.35 -31.01 2.73
C ASP A 114 17.61 -30.65 1.93
N PRO A 115 18.76 -30.50 2.57
CA PRO A 115 18.99 -30.56 4.02
C PRO A 115 18.33 -29.40 4.78
N PRO A 116 18.11 -29.56 6.11
CA PRO A 116 17.57 -28.49 6.95
C PRO A 116 18.42 -27.21 6.87
N ILE A 117 17.77 -26.06 6.69
CA ILE A 117 18.43 -24.75 6.68
C ILE A 117 18.27 -24.05 8.03
N ASN A 118 19.16 -23.12 8.32
CA ASN A 118 19.03 -22.27 9.49
C ASN A 118 17.73 -21.46 9.44
N LYS A 119 17.18 -21.11 10.61
CA LYS A 119 16.04 -20.21 10.69
C LYS A 119 16.36 -18.88 9.99
N PHE A 120 15.42 -18.42 9.18
CA PHE A 120 15.52 -17.09 8.61
C PHE A 120 15.43 -16.02 9.71
N ASP A 121 16.14 -14.91 9.52
CA ASP A 121 15.87 -13.71 10.28
C ASP A 121 14.51 -13.15 9.86
N GLN A 122 13.54 -13.23 10.76
CA GLN A 122 12.18 -12.77 10.55
C GLN A 122 11.92 -11.38 11.16
N THR A 123 12.98 -10.65 11.45
CA THR A 123 12.86 -9.29 11.97
C THR A 123 12.30 -8.38 10.90
N PRO A 124 11.12 -7.77 11.11
CA PRO A 124 10.59 -6.79 10.18
C PRO A 124 11.40 -5.50 10.22
N VAL A 125 11.50 -4.84 9.07
CA VAL A 125 12.02 -3.48 8.98
C VAL A 125 10.97 -2.58 8.34
N TYR A 126 10.90 -1.32 8.78
CA TYR A 126 10.02 -0.32 8.17
C TYR A 126 10.68 0.19 6.90
N TRP A 127 9.94 0.15 5.80
CA TRP A 127 10.52 0.40 4.48
C TRP A 127 10.46 1.86 4.04
N MET A 128 9.45 2.62 4.49
CA MET A 128 9.27 3.99 4.02
C MET A 128 10.32 4.91 4.65
N THR A 129 11.21 5.42 3.82
CA THR A 129 12.19 6.43 4.24
C THR A 129 11.54 7.80 4.45
N VAL A 130 12.23 8.70 5.13
CA VAL A 130 11.78 10.10 5.32
C VAL A 130 11.60 10.78 3.96
N GLU A 131 12.50 10.53 3.00
CA GLU A 131 12.45 11.08 1.65
C GLU A 131 11.22 10.61 0.89
N GLN A 132 10.85 9.34 1.04
CA GLN A 132 9.62 8.79 0.43
C GLN A 132 8.37 9.41 1.05
N GLY A 133 8.34 9.57 2.37
CA GLY A 133 7.25 10.29 3.05
C GLY A 133 7.12 11.73 2.58
N LYS A 134 8.24 12.45 2.45
CA LYS A 134 8.27 13.81 1.87
C LYS A 134 7.78 13.83 0.43
N ALA A 135 8.18 12.84 -0.40
CA ALA A 135 7.73 12.77 -1.77
C ALA A 135 6.20 12.63 -1.89
N VAL A 136 5.59 11.80 -1.03
CA VAL A 136 4.12 11.69 -0.95
C VAL A 136 3.50 13.01 -0.50
N LYS A 137 4.05 13.64 0.54
CA LYS A 137 3.56 14.92 1.06
C LYS A 137 3.60 16.02 0.01
N GLU A 138 4.73 16.19 -0.66
CA GLU A 138 4.91 17.17 -1.75
C GLU A 138 3.98 16.89 -2.92
N PHE A 139 3.82 15.64 -3.31
CA PHE A 139 2.91 15.24 -4.38
C PHE A 139 1.49 15.72 -4.09
N VAL A 140 0.97 15.44 -2.89
CA VAL A 140 -0.39 15.86 -2.52
C VAL A 140 -0.47 17.38 -2.34
N GLN A 141 0.49 18.01 -1.66
CA GLN A 141 0.51 19.47 -1.48
C GLN A 141 0.49 20.23 -2.81
N ASN A 142 1.07 19.67 -3.86
CA ASN A 142 1.13 20.26 -5.19
C ASN A 142 -0.07 19.92 -6.08
N GLY A 143 -1.09 19.22 -5.58
CA GLY A 143 -2.35 19.00 -6.28
C GLY A 143 -2.63 17.54 -6.65
N GLY A 144 -1.74 16.60 -6.32
CA GLY A 144 -1.98 15.18 -6.49
C GLY A 144 -3.10 14.66 -5.59
N GLY A 145 -3.87 13.69 -6.07
CA GLY A 145 -4.82 12.92 -5.28
C GLY A 145 -4.13 11.75 -4.58
N ALA A 146 -4.57 11.42 -3.36
CA ALA A 146 -4.12 10.23 -2.64
C ALA A 146 -5.31 9.41 -2.19
N LEU A 147 -5.33 8.12 -2.53
CA LEU A 147 -6.30 7.15 -2.10
C LEU A 147 -5.58 6.02 -1.35
N PHE A 148 -5.78 5.99 -0.06
CA PHE A 148 -5.13 5.09 0.88
C PHE A 148 -6.10 4.05 1.38
N TYR A 149 -5.65 2.81 1.48
CA TYR A 149 -6.46 1.69 1.93
C TYR A 149 -5.88 1.00 3.14
N HIS A 150 -6.76 0.51 3.98
CA HIS A 150 -6.53 -0.57 4.93
C HIS A 150 -5.27 -0.38 5.78
N ASN A 151 -4.26 -1.17 5.52
CA ASN A 151 -3.05 -1.32 6.32
C ASN A 151 -1.98 -0.24 6.14
N VAL A 152 -2.20 0.77 5.30
CA VAL A 152 -1.23 1.89 5.18
C VAL A 152 -1.06 2.66 6.50
N THR A 153 -2.01 2.53 7.42
CA THR A 153 -1.94 3.11 8.77
C THR A 153 -0.76 2.58 9.59
N TYR A 154 -0.20 1.42 9.21
CA TYR A 154 1.03 0.84 9.79
C TYR A 154 2.31 1.52 9.32
N ILE A 155 2.27 2.37 8.29
CA ILE A 155 3.40 3.21 7.87
C ILE A 155 3.58 4.39 8.83
N SER A 156 2.48 4.95 9.33
CA SER A 156 2.44 6.18 10.12
C SER A 156 3.27 6.17 11.42
N PRO A 157 3.40 5.07 12.18
CA PRO A 157 4.17 5.06 13.42
C PRO A 157 5.65 5.41 13.21
N GLN A 158 6.20 5.15 12.05
CA GLN A 158 7.62 5.30 11.76
C GLN A 158 7.94 6.42 10.77
N ASN A 159 6.91 7.02 10.14
CA ASN A 159 7.10 8.08 9.16
C ASN A 159 6.16 9.26 9.43
N GLN A 160 6.70 10.30 10.05
CA GLN A 160 5.90 11.47 10.42
C GLN A 160 5.40 12.26 9.20
N GLU A 161 6.17 12.33 8.11
CA GLU A 161 5.76 13.03 6.89
C GLU A 161 4.53 12.36 6.24
N PHE A 162 4.54 11.02 6.21
CA PHE A 162 3.40 10.24 5.74
C PHE A 162 2.20 10.34 6.69
N ARG A 163 2.46 10.29 8.00
CA ARG A 163 1.43 10.44 9.05
C ARG A 163 0.69 11.76 8.93
N ASP A 164 1.42 12.86 8.66
CA ASP A 164 0.82 14.17 8.44
C ASP A 164 -0.14 14.18 7.25
N VAL A 165 0.18 13.44 6.20
CA VAL A 165 -0.68 13.30 5.01
C VAL A 165 -1.84 12.37 5.27
N LEU A 166 -1.62 11.21 5.90
CA LEU A 166 -2.66 10.22 6.16
C LEU A 166 -3.65 10.67 7.23
N GLY A 167 -3.15 11.32 8.29
CA GLY A 167 -3.96 11.84 9.39
C GLY A 167 -4.41 10.83 10.42
N ALA A 168 -3.77 9.68 10.49
CA ALA A 168 -4.06 8.65 11.49
C ALA A 168 -2.86 7.73 11.74
N VAL A 169 -2.90 7.03 12.85
CA VAL A 169 -1.96 5.98 13.23
C VAL A 169 -2.74 4.72 13.57
N THR A 170 -2.22 3.57 13.13
CA THR A 170 -2.79 2.29 13.55
C THR A 170 -2.72 2.12 15.06
N ARG A 171 -3.75 1.50 15.63
CA ARG A 171 -3.71 0.92 16.97
C ARG A 171 -3.53 -0.57 16.85
N GLU A 172 -4.53 -1.25 16.31
CA GLU A 172 -4.56 -2.70 16.13
C GLU A 172 -5.77 -3.12 15.28
N HIS A 173 -5.88 -4.41 15.01
CA HIS A 173 -7.08 -5.04 14.44
C HIS A 173 -7.27 -6.46 15.01
N PRO A 174 -8.51 -6.95 15.14
CA PRO A 174 -8.80 -8.35 15.35
C PRO A 174 -8.53 -9.16 14.08
N PRO A 175 -8.53 -10.51 14.16
CA PRO A 175 -8.69 -11.36 12.98
C PRO A 175 -9.95 -11.00 12.18
N LEU A 176 -10.04 -11.51 10.95
CA LEU A 176 -11.21 -11.33 10.09
C LEU A 176 -12.52 -11.61 10.84
N ARG A 177 -13.45 -10.67 10.77
CA ARG A 177 -14.80 -10.80 11.34
C ARG A 177 -15.82 -9.93 10.62
N PRO A 178 -17.12 -10.25 10.68
CA PRO A 178 -18.15 -9.34 10.20
C PRO A 178 -18.19 -8.05 11.04
N PHE A 179 -18.33 -6.91 10.35
CA PHE A 179 -18.67 -5.64 11.00
C PHE A 179 -19.47 -4.77 10.05
N LYS A 180 -20.23 -3.86 10.61
CA LYS A 180 -20.98 -2.86 9.84
C LYS A 180 -20.11 -1.65 9.56
N VAL A 181 -20.14 -1.18 8.33
CA VAL A 181 -19.65 0.15 7.94
C VAL A 181 -20.84 1.10 7.90
N LYS A 182 -20.85 2.07 8.80
CA LYS A 182 -21.86 3.14 8.88
C LYS A 182 -21.39 4.36 8.12
N ILE A 183 -22.25 4.90 7.29
CA ILE A 183 -22.00 6.16 6.59
C ILE A 183 -22.34 7.32 7.53
N VAL A 184 -21.31 8.02 7.99
CA VAL A 184 -21.45 9.14 8.95
C VAL A 184 -21.78 10.44 8.23
N ASN A 185 -21.08 10.75 7.16
CA ASN A 185 -21.33 11.94 6.35
C ASN A 185 -21.96 11.55 5.00
N LYS A 186 -23.29 11.63 4.90
CA LYS A 186 -24.05 11.28 3.69
C LYS A 186 -24.05 12.34 2.61
N GLU A 187 -23.64 13.57 2.95
CA GLU A 187 -23.64 14.69 2.03
C GLU A 187 -22.33 14.82 1.24
N HIS A 188 -21.27 14.22 1.75
CA HIS A 188 -19.96 14.27 1.08
C HIS A 188 -20.04 13.57 -0.29
N PRO A 189 -19.43 14.10 -1.37
CA PRO A 189 -19.46 13.50 -2.70
C PRO A 189 -19.04 12.02 -2.75
N ILE A 190 -18.10 11.61 -1.89
CA ILE A 190 -17.62 10.22 -1.84
C ILE A 190 -18.72 9.26 -1.35
N THR A 191 -19.54 9.68 -0.41
CA THR A 191 -20.51 8.82 0.30
C THR A 191 -21.96 9.11 -0.09
N ARG A 192 -22.19 10.10 -0.93
CA ARG A 192 -23.54 10.42 -1.42
C ARG A 192 -24.14 9.23 -2.18
N GLY A 193 -25.35 8.84 -1.79
CA GLY A 193 -26.05 7.71 -2.40
C GLY A 193 -25.52 6.33 -2.01
N VAL A 194 -24.70 6.26 -0.95
CA VAL A 194 -24.19 5.02 -0.37
C VAL A 194 -24.97 4.69 0.89
N ASN A 195 -25.38 3.43 1.03
CA ASN A 195 -26.01 2.91 2.24
C ASN A 195 -24.98 2.31 3.18
N ASP A 196 -25.37 2.14 4.46
CA ASP A 196 -24.61 1.31 5.39
C ASP A 196 -24.52 -0.12 4.86
N PHE A 197 -23.41 -0.78 5.11
CA PHE A 197 -23.19 -2.14 4.63
C PHE A 197 -22.39 -2.98 5.62
N VAL A 198 -22.42 -4.29 5.45
CA VAL A 198 -21.64 -5.23 6.26
C VAL A 198 -20.54 -5.84 5.38
N VAL A 199 -19.35 -5.95 5.93
CA VAL A 199 -18.22 -6.69 5.34
C VAL A 199 -17.66 -7.69 6.36
N THR A 200 -17.08 -8.76 5.87
CA THR A 200 -16.17 -9.59 6.66
C THR A 200 -14.75 -9.20 6.25
N ASP A 201 -14.04 -8.56 7.19
CA ASP A 201 -12.69 -8.03 6.93
C ASP A 201 -11.94 -7.87 8.27
N GLU A 202 -10.71 -7.40 8.25
CA GLU A 202 -10.01 -6.93 9.44
C GLU A 202 -10.52 -5.54 9.81
N GLN A 203 -11.14 -5.44 10.99
CA GLN A 203 -11.62 -4.16 11.52
C GLN A 203 -10.44 -3.37 12.10
N HIS A 204 -9.87 -2.47 11.31
CA HIS A 204 -8.76 -1.63 11.77
C HIS A 204 -9.21 -0.58 12.77
N PHE A 205 -8.58 -0.58 13.94
CA PHE A 205 -8.71 0.47 14.93
C PHE A 205 -7.57 1.47 14.76
N VAL A 206 -7.91 2.74 14.67
CA VAL A 206 -6.96 3.82 14.42
C VAL A 206 -7.09 4.93 15.46
N LYS A 207 -5.99 5.61 15.75
CA LYS A 207 -6.00 6.94 16.36
C LYS A 207 -6.07 7.96 15.23
N TYR A 208 -7.26 8.51 15.02
CA TYR A 208 -7.49 9.57 14.04
C TYR A 208 -6.99 10.92 14.57
N GLU A 209 -6.34 11.73 13.74
CA GLU A 209 -5.60 12.93 14.16
C GLU A 209 -5.97 14.19 13.37
N LYS A 210 -7.08 14.17 12.64
CA LYS A 210 -7.60 15.33 11.92
C LYS A 210 -8.95 15.77 12.49
N ASP A 211 -9.50 16.86 11.95
CA ASP A 211 -10.81 17.37 12.36
C ASP A 211 -11.90 16.30 12.11
N PRO A 212 -12.72 15.98 13.11
CA PRO A 212 -13.81 15.00 12.97
C PRO A 212 -14.80 15.26 11.82
N LYS A 213 -14.92 16.50 11.34
CA LYS A 213 -15.78 16.85 10.20
C LYS A 213 -15.39 16.16 8.90
N TYR A 214 -14.15 15.65 8.80
CA TYR A 214 -13.65 14.92 7.62
C TYR A 214 -13.98 13.43 7.66
N ILE A 215 -14.55 12.91 8.74
CA ILE A 215 -14.94 11.50 8.86
C ILE A 215 -16.11 11.23 7.93
N LEU A 216 -15.96 10.21 7.10
CA LEU A 216 -16.96 9.76 6.13
C LEU A 216 -17.75 8.55 6.64
N MET A 217 -17.05 7.63 7.32
CA MET A 217 -17.63 6.37 7.76
C MET A 217 -16.93 5.82 9.00
N GLU A 218 -17.65 4.98 9.73
CA GLU A 218 -17.18 4.24 10.90
C GLU A 218 -17.42 2.75 10.74
N SER A 219 -16.52 1.91 11.26
CA SER A 219 -16.74 0.49 11.45
C SER A 219 -17.33 0.24 12.83
N VAL A 220 -18.39 -0.57 12.92
CA VAL A 220 -19.11 -0.80 14.18
C VAL A 220 -19.46 -2.27 14.33
N ASN A 221 -19.20 -2.84 15.50
CA ASN A 221 -19.70 -4.14 15.90
C ASN A 221 -21.02 -3.94 16.68
N GLU A 222 -22.15 -4.18 16.00
CA GLU A 222 -23.48 -4.02 16.60
C GLU A 222 -23.82 -5.12 17.61
N ASP A 223 -23.11 -6.25 17.55
CA ASP A 223 -23.20 -7.34 18.53
C ASP A 223 -22.42 -7.07 19.83
N GLY A 224 -21.78 -5.91 19.95
CA GLY A 224 -21.01 -5.51 21.11
C GLY A 224 -19.63 -6.17 21.23
N LEU A 225 -19.17 -6.92 20.21
CA LEU A 225 -17.82 -7.48 20.23
C LEU A 225 -16.79 -6.37 20.32
N THR A 226 -15.91 -6.49 21.30
CA THR A 226 -14.75 -5.61 21.49
C THR A 226 -13.48 -6.30 21.04
N TRP A 227 -12.46 -5.52 20.80
CA TRP A 227 -11.11 -6.03 20.62
C TRP A 227 -10.19 -5.35 21.62
N ARG A 228 -9.79 -6.11 22.66
CA ARG A 228 -8.97 -5.60 23.77
C ARG A 228 -9.58 -4.31 24.33
N ASP A 229 -8.78 -3.25 24.48
CA ASP A 229 -9.23 -1.92 24.92
C ASP A 229 -9.61 -0.97 23.76
N ALA A 230 -9.59 -1.45 22.51
CA ALA A 230 -9.91 -0.62 21.35
C ALA A 230 -11.42 -0.32 21.20
N GLY A 231 -12.28 -1.09 21.86
CA GLY A 231 -13.74 -0.89 21.85
C GLY A 231 -14.45 -1.63 20.72
N THR A 232 -15.67 -1.16 20.40
CA THR A 232 -16.56 -1.78 19.39
C THR A 232 -16.58 -1.04 18.07
N SER A 233 -16.04 0.17 18.00
CA SER A 233 -16.07 1.03 16.80
C SER A 233 -14.77 1.76 16.56
N SER A 234 -14.52 2.08 15.30
CA SER A 234 -13.38 2.89 14.87
C SER A 234 -13.75 3.73 13.66
N VAL A 235 -13.05 4.86 13.47
CA VAL A 235 -13.10 5.59 12.20
C VAL A 235 -12.60 4.69 11.09
N ALA A 236 -13.40 4.53 10.03
CA ALA A 236 -13.13 3.59 8.93
C ALA A 236 -12.97 4.27 7.57
N GLY A 237 -13.12 5.60 7.52
CA GLY A 237 -12.85 6.37 6.31
C GLY A 237 -12.97 7.86 6.55
N TRP A 238 -12.11 8.61 5.86
CA TRP A 238 -12.07 10.07 5.90
C TRP A 238 -11.55 10.65 4.60
N ALA A 239 -11.87 11.91 4.35
CA ALA A 239 -11.34 12.64 3.21
C ALA A 239 -11.23 14.13 3.50
N TYR A 240 -10.15 14.76 3.01
CA TYR A 240 -9.90 16.20 3.19
C TYR A 240 -8.94 16.76 2.14
N ASP A 241 -9.01 18.06 1.96
CA ASP A 241 -8.01 18.79 1.17
C ASP A 241 -6.70 18.91 1.94
N TYR A 242 -5.57 18.69 1.25
CA TYR A 242 -4.23 18.81 1.81
C TYR A 242 -3.34 19.62 0.86
N GLY A 243 -3.08 20.86 1.21
CA GLY A 243 -2.46 21.81 0.29
C GLY A 243 -3.38 22.04 -0.93
N LYS A 244 -2.86 21.80 -2.13
CA LYS A 244 -3.65 21.86 -3.37
C LYS A 244 -4.25 20.52 -3.77
N GLY A 245 -3.91 19.42 -3.07
CA GLY A 245 -4.37 18.07 -3.37
C GLY A 245 -5.47 17.59 -2.44
N ARG A 246 -5.79 16.32 -2.53
CA ARG A 246 -6.86 15.67 -1.78
C ARG A 246 -6.42 14.30 -1.25
N VAL A 247 -6.80 13.99 -0.03
CA VAL A 247 -6.50 12.72 0.63
C VAL A 247 -7.80 12.02 0.97
N CYS A 248 -7.90 10.73 0.65
CA CYS A 248 -8.95 9.84 1.10
C CYS A 248 -8.35 8.57 1.66
N TYR A 249 -8.87 8.09 2.79
CA TYR A 249 -8.57 6.78 3.36
C TYR A 249 -9.84 5.94 3.49
N LEU A 250 -9.71 4.65 3.20
CA LEU A 250 -10.79 3.66 3.24
C LEU A 250 -10.30 2.39 3.95
N ALA A 251 -10.92 2.02 5.10
CA ALA A 251 -10.42 0.94 5.94
C ALA A 251 -10.60 -0.48 5.40
N PRO A 252 -11.73 -0.93 4.81
CA PRO A 252 -11.83 -2.29 4.29
C PRO A 252 -10.81 -2.54 3.16
N GLY A 253 -10.16 -3.72 3.16
CA GLY A 253 -9.15 -4.00 2.14
C GLY A 253 -8.42 -5.32 2.21
N HIS A 254 -8.58 -6.12 3.30
CA HIS A 254 -7.84 -7.36 3.48
C HIS A 254 -8.31 -8.47 2.54
N VAL A 255 -9.60 -8.55 2.26
CA VAL A 255 -10.14 -9.59 1.38
C VAL A 255 -10.87 -9.02 0.17
N ILE A 256 -10.79 -9.75 -0.94
CA ILE A 256 -11.37 -9.32 -2.22
C ILE A 256 -12.90 -9.13 -2.12
N THR A 257 -13.59 -9.92 -1.32
CA THR A 257 -15.04 -9.83 -1.14
C THR A 257 -15.44 -8.54 -0.44
N ALA A 258 -14.61 -8.02 0.47
CA ALA A 258 -14.83 -6.71 1.08
C ALA A 258 -14.64 -5.59 0.05
N LEU A 259 -13.56 -5.64 -0.76
CA LEU A 259 -13.30 -4.69 -1.84
C LEU A 259 -14.40 -4.68 -2.92
N TRP A 260 -15.10 -5.80 -3.12
CA TRP A 260 -16.20 -5.95 -4.07
C TRP A 260 -17.59 -5.83 -3.45
N ASN A 261 -17.71 -5.42 -2.19
CA ASN A 261 -19.02 -5.08 -1.65
C ASN A 261 -19.65 -3.95 -2.51
N PRO A 262 -20.90 -4.09 -3.00
CA PRO A 262 -21.47 -3.15 -3.97
C PRO A 262 -21.51 -1.69 -3.48
N GLU A 263 -21.80 -1.47 -2.20
CA GLU A 263 -21.80 -0.12 -1.62
C GLU A 263 -20.37 0.41 -1.48
N TYR A 264 -19.43 -0.46 -1.13
CA TYR A 264 -18.02 -0.08 -1.04
C TYR A 264 -17.39 0.22 -2.41
N GLU A 265 -17.76 -0.51 -3.46
CA GLU A 265 -17.34 -0.19 -4.85
C GLU A 265 -17.79 1.21 -5.27
N LYS A 266 -19.00 1.66 -4.87
CA LYS A 266 -19.45 3.04 -5.10
C LYS A 266 -18.53 4.04 -4.42
N ILE A 267 -18.19 3.80 -3.13
CA ILE A 267 -17.26 4.65 -2.36
C ILE A 267 -15.91 4.73 -3.06
N GLN A 268 -15.33 3.61 -3.47
CA GLN A 268 -14.03 3.56 -4.14
C GLN A 268 -14.03 4.39 -5.44
N ARG A 269 -15.04 4.22 -6.29
CA ARG A 269 -15.17 5.01 -7.53
C ARG A 269 -15.35 6.50 -7.25
N ASN A 270 -16.21 6.84 -6.30
CA ASN A 270 -16.43 8.23 -5.90
C ASN A 270 -15.18 8.86 -5.29
N ALA A 271 -14.41 8.10 -4.48
CA ALA A 271 -13.15 8.55 -3.89
C ALA A 271 -12.12 8.92 -4.97
N VAL A 272 -11.99 8.11 -6.02
CA VAL A 272 -11.13 8.43 -7.16
C VAL A 272 -11.60 9.70 -7.88
N LYS A 273 -12.89 9.78 -8.23
CA LYS A 273 -13.45 10.98 -8.90
C LYS A 273 -13.24 12.24 -8.06
N TRP A 274 -13.47 12.15 -6.75
CA TRP A 274 -13.26 13.26 -5.85
C TRP A 274 -11.77 13.63 -5.74
N ALA A 275 -10.88 12.67 -5.60
CA ALA A 275 -9.45 12.92 -5.54
C ALA A 275 -8.90 13.55 -6.83
N LEU A 276 -9.49 13.21 -7.99
CA LEU A 276 -9.19 13.79 -9.31
C LEU A 276 -9.94 15.10 -9.60
N ARG A 277 -10.79 15.60 -8.69
CA ARG A 277 -11.62 16.80 -8.82
C ARG A 277 -12.66 16.72 -9.94
N GLU A 278 -13.18 15.54 -10.18
CA GLU A 278 -14.24 15.30 -11.17
C GLU A 278 -15.65 15.44 -10.54
N ILE A 279 -15.70 15.40 -9.20
CA ILE A 279 -16.90 15.67 -8.38
C ILE A 279 -16.54 16.46 -7.13
#